data_8a6868dfc31d83ae506ca43c58993bdf
#
_entry.id   8a6868dfc31d83ae506ca43c58993bdf
#
_cell.length_a   1.000
_cell.length_b   1.000
_cell.length_c   1.000
_cell.angle_alpha   90.00
_cell.angle_beta   90.00
_cell.angle_gamma   90.00
#
_symmetry.space_group_name_H-M   'P 1'
#
loop_
_entity.id
_entity.type
_entity.pdbx_description
1 polymer ?
#
loop_
_entity_poly.entity_id
_entity_poly.type
_entity_poly.pdbx_seq_one_letter_code
_entity_poly.pdbx_strand_id
1 'polypeptide(L)'
;MINIPITKILFLDIETVGGCPDFESCQKFSPEIADQFNKYFDWFLKRFPEDNGLTKDEVFTKRAALVPEFAKIVCVSVAFVLDNGETKKQSFSGEDEKKLLKEVRTLLDRCENLGFYLCGHNLKNFDIPMLAKRMIINGIR
;
A
#
# COMPACT_ATOMS: atom_id res chain seq x y z
N MET A 1 -20.25 -20.40 12.90
CA MET A 1 -19.62 -19.09 13.14
C MET A 1 -18.17 -19.35 13.52
N ILE A 2 -17.19 -18.85 12.75
CA ILE A 2 -15.77 -19.02 13.07
C ILE A 2 -15.45 -18.06 14.21
N ASN A 3 -15.06 -18.59 15.37
CA ASN A 3 -14.68 -17.77 16.53
C ASN A 3 -13.14 -17.65 16.54
N ILE A 4 -12.62 -16.52 16.06
CA ILE A 4 -11.19 -16.22 16.04
C ILE A 4 -10.84 -15.46 17.32
N PRO A 5 -9.94 -15.98 18.18
CA PRO A 5 -9.50 -15.24 19.37
C PRO A 5 -8.82 -13.94 18.96
N ILE A 6 -9.07 -12.85 19.70
CA ILE A 6 -8.45 -11.54 19.41
C ILE A 6 -6.91 -11.61 19.46
N THR A 7 -6.35 -12.51 20.27
CA THR A 7 -4.91 -12.77 20.37
C THR A 7 -4.30 -13.44 19.12
N LYS A 8 -5.15 -13.82 18.16
CA LYS A 8 -4.78 -14.36 16.84
C LYS A 8 -5.12 -13.42 15.70
N ILE A 9 -5.37 -12.14 16.00
CA ILE A 9 -5.63 -11.12 14.99
C ILE A 9 -4.45 -10.16 14.94
N LEU A 10 -3.87 -9.99 13.74
CA LEU A 10 -2.95 -8.92 13.41
C LEU A 10 -3.76 -7.81 12.72
N PHE A 11 -3.92 -6.68 13.37
CA PHE A 11 -4.46 -5.47 12.76
C PHE A 11 -3.38 -4.83 11.91
N LEU A 12 -3.75 -4.41 10.70
CA LEU A 12 -2.81 -3.84 9.74
C LEU A 12 -3.45 -2.66 9.01
N ASP A 13 -2.64 -1.64 8.77
CA ASP A 13 -2.98 -0.46 7.99
C ASP A 13 -1.73 0.05 7.25
N ILE A 14 -1.90 0.62 6.07
CA ILE A 14 -0.81 1.15 5.25
C ILE A 14 -1.02 2.62 4.89
N GLU A 15 0.09 3.35 4.73
CA GLU A 15 0.10 4.70 4.17
C GLU A 15 0.87 4.71 2.86
N THR A 16 0.30 5.34 1.87
CA THR A 16 0.84 5.43 0.52
C THR A 16 0.97 6.87 0.05
N VAL A 17 1.96 7.11 -0.80
CA VAL A 17 2.13 8.38 -1.53
C VAL A 17 2.29 8.09 -3.02
N GLY A 18 2.19 9.10 -3.86
CA GLY A 18 2.61 8.98 -5.25
C GLY A 18 4.10 8.63 -5.35
N GLY A 19 4.49 7.81 -6.30
CA GLY A 19 5.89 7.44 -6.53
C GLY A 19 6.77 8.62 -6.95
N CYS A 20 6.15 9.69 -7.47
CA CYS A 20 6.75 10.99 -7.72
C CYS A 20 5.89 12.07 -7.03
N PRO A 21 6.46 13.25 -6.69
CA PRO A 21 5.73 14.35 -6.07
C PRO A 21 4.57 14.87 -6.94
N ASP A 22 4.81 14.97 -8.24
CA ASP A 22 3.90 15.45 -9.27
C ASP A 22 4.20 14.79 -10.63
N PHE A 23 3.37 15.02 -11.64
CA PHE A 23 3.53 14.40 -12.94
C PHE A 23 4.73 14.96 -13.72
N GLU A 24 5.03 16.24 -13.58
CA GLU A 24 6.20 16.87 -14.21
C GLU A 24 7.50 16.25 -13.69
N SER A 25 7.62 16.11 -12.39
CA SER A 25 8.74 15.40 -11.74
C SER A 25 8.86 13.95 -12.22
N CYS A 26 7.70 13.28 -12.39
CA CYS A 26 7.67 11.92 -12.92
C CYS A 26 8.20 11.84 -14.35
N GLN A 27 7.82 12.76 -15.22
CA GLN A 27 8.34 12.84 -16.60
C GLN A 27 9.86 13.03 -16.63
N LYS A 28 10.40 13.79 -15.68
CA LYS A 28 11.84 14.11 -15.61
C LYS A 28 12.68 12.98 -15.02
N PHE A 29 12.21 12.35 -13.94
CA PHE A 29 13.02 11.42 -13.14
C PHE A 29 12.61 9.95 -13.27
N SER A 30 11.42 9.67 -13.80
CA SER A 30 10.85 8.33 -13.96
C SER A 30 9.96 8.26 -15.21
N PRO A 31 10.53 8.49 -16.42
CA PRO A 31 9.76 8.63 -17.66
C PRO A 31 8.91 7.39 -17.96
N GLU A 32 9.33 6.19 -17.57
CA GLU A 32 8.57 4.96 -17.75
C GLU A 32 7.25 4.98 -16.97
N ILE A 33 7.26 5.54 -15.74
CA ILE A 33 6.05 5.70 -14.92
C ILE A 33 5.14 6.74 -15.55
N ALA A 34 5.70 7.86 -16.04
CA ALA A 34 4.95 8.90 -16.71
C ALA A 34 4.28 8.38 -18.00
N ASP A 35 4.99 7.59 -18.79
CA ASP A 35 4.45 6.95 -20.00
C ASP A 35 3.33 5.96 -19.67
N GLN A 36 3.49 5.17 -18.61
CA GLN A 36 2.42 4.30 -18.14
C GLN A 36 1.21 5.10 -17.67
N PHE A 37 1.41 6.16 -16.90
CA PHE A 37 0.30 7.03 -16.47
C PHE A 37 -0.42 7.66 -17.66
N ASN A 38 0.29 8.12 -18.69
CA ASN A 38 -0.31 8.64 -19.91
C ASN A 38 -1.24 7.62 -20.59
N LYS A 39 -0.81 6.34 -20.65
CA LYS A 39 -1.62 5.25 -21.23
C LYS A 39 -2.86 4.94 -20.39
N TYR A 40 -2.78 5.11 -19.08
CA TYR A 40 -3.87 4.82 -18.15
C TYR A 40 -4.73 6.04 -17.80
N PHE A 41 -4.43 7.23 -18.34
CA PHE A 41 -5.14 8.46 -17.99
C PHE A 41 -6.65 8.38 -18.23
N ASP A 42 -7.09 7.87 -19.37
CA ASP A 42 -8.51 7.67 -19.66
C ASP A 42 -9.17 6.66 -18.72
N TRP A 43 -8.42 5.65 -18.27
CA TRP A 43 -8.91 4.71 -17.25
C TRP A 43 -9.09 5.41 -15.91
N PHE A 44 -8.18 6.32 -15.52
CA PHE A 44 -8.35 7.12 -14.31
C PHE A 44 -9.62 7.96 -14.36
N LEU A 45 -9.89 8.65 -15.46
CA LEU A 45 -11.09 9.46 -15.63
C LEU A 45 -12.38 8.61 -15.63
N LYS A 46 -12.34 7.39 -16.16
CA LYS A 46 -13.46 6.45 -16.06
C LYS A 46 -13.65 5.93 -14.63
N ARG A 47 -12.56 5.66 -13.93
CA ARG A 47 -12.58 5.15 -12.55
C ARG A 47 -12.98 6.20 -11.52
N PHE A 48 -12.64 7.45 -11.79
CA PHE A 48 -12.92 8.63 -10.97
C PHE A 48 -13.58 9.73 -11.82
N PRO A 49 -14.88 9.58 -12.14
CA PRO A 49 -15.58 10.52 -13.03
C PRO A 49 -15.62 11.96 -12.49
N GLU A 50 -15.51 12.14 -11.19
CA GLU A 50 -15.42 13.45 -10.55
C GLU A 50 -14.15 14.24 -10.91
N ASP A 51 -13.16 13.58 -11.49
CA ASP A 51 -11.90 14.20 -11.92
C ASP A 51 -11.92 14.63 -13.41
N ASN A 52 -13.05 14.45 -14.09
CA ASN A 52 -13.21 14.95 -15.46
C ASN A 52 -13.04 16.48 -15.51
N GLY A 53 -12.13 16.93 -16.40
CA GLY A 53 -11.76 18.34 -16.52
C GLY A 53 -10.50 18.73 -15.77
N LEU A 54 -9.95 17.84 -14.93
CA LEU A 54 -8.63 18.05 -14.32
C LEU A 54 -7.51 17.76 -15.33
N THR A 55 -6.39 18.44 -15.16
CA THR A 55 -5.16 18.17 -15.89
C THR A 55 -4.53 16.85 -15.46
N LYS A 56 -3.61 16.31 -16.25
CA LYS A 56 -2.86 15.09 -15.90
C LYS A 56 -2.08 15.24 -14.58
N ASP A 57 -1.51 16.40 -14.36
CA ASP A 57 -0.77 16.68 -13.11
C ASP A 57 -1.69 16.65 -11.88
N GLU A 58 -2.85 17.28 -11.98
CA GLU A 58 -3.86 17.27 -10.90
C GLU A 58 -4.38 15.86 -10.62
N VAL A 59 -4.68 15.07 -11.65
CA VAL A 59 -5.13 13.68 -11.50
C VAL A 59 -4.01 12.82 -10.91
N PHE A 60 -2.76 12.97 -11.37
CA PHE A 60 -1.62 12.24 -10.83
C PHE A 60 -1.43 12.53 -9.35
N THR A 61 -1.34 13.80 -8.99
CA THR A 61 -1.16 14.24 -7.59
C THR A 61 -2.28 13.71 -6.67
N LYS A 62 -3.51 13.69 -7.17
CA LYS A 62 -4.69 13.28 -6.40
C LYS A 62 -4.84 11.77 -6.28
N ARG A 63 -4.43 10.99 -7.29
CA ARG A 63 -4.81 9.58 -7.44
C ARG A 63 -3.66 8.58 -7.49
N ALA A 64 -2.42 9.01 -7.79
CA ALA A 64 -1.29 8.09 -7.93
C ALA A 64 -1.07 7.19 -6.71
N ALA A 65 -1.26 7.73 -5.51
CA ALA A 65 -1.14 6.98 -4.26
C ALA A 65 -2.15 5.82 -4.10
N LEU A 66 -3.23 5.80 -4.88
CA LEU A 66 -4.28 4.78 -4.81
C LEU A 66 -4.03 3.59 -5.75
N VAL A 67 -3.05 3.69 -6.64
CA VAL A 67 -2.79 2.68 -7.68
C VAL A 67 -1.36 2.15 -7.53
N PRO A 68 -1.17 0.85 -7.28
CA PRO A 68 0.14 0.27 -6.94
C PRO A 68 1.25 0.56 -7.94
N GLU A 69 0.93 0.67 -9.21
CA GLU A 69 1.88 0.96 -10.29
C GLU A 69 2.48 2.38 -10.18
N PHE A 70 1.75 3.31 -9.55
CA PHE A 70 2.11 4.72 -9.39
C PHE A 70 2.36 5.13 -7.94
N ALA A 71 2.04 4.25 -6.99
CA ALA A 71 2.19 4.49 -5.56
C ALA A 71 3.56 4.09 -5.04
N LYS A 72 3.83 4.52 -3.81
CA LYS A 72 4.91 4.03 -2.94
C LYS A 72 4.34 3.85 -1.54
N ILE A 73 4.61 2.73 -0.89
CA ILE A 73 4.26 2.52 0.52
C ILE A 73 5.33 3.18 1.38
N VAL A 74 4.92 4.07 2.27
CA VAL A 74 5.82 4.83 3.16
C VAL A 74 5.70 4.43 4.62
N CYS A 75 4.58 3.80 4.99
CA CYS A 75 4.37 3.28 6.33
C CYS A 75 3.47 2.04 6.29
N VAL A 76 3.77 1.07 7.14
CA VAL A 76 2.90 -0.05 7.48
C VAL A 76 2.82 -0.13 8.99
N SER A 77 1.64 0.02 9.55
CA SER A 77 1.37 -0.06 10.97
C SER A 77 0.66 -1.36 11.31
N VAL A 78 1.09 -2.01 12.36
CA VAL A 78 0.46 -3.24 12.85
C VAL A 78 0.20 -3.16 14.34
N ALA A 79 -0.83 -3.88 14.79
CA ALA A 79 -1.13 -4.06 16.21
C ALA A 79 -1.66 -5.47 16.45
N PHE A 80 -1.43 -5.99 17.64
CA PHE A 80 -2.00 -7.25 18.12
C PHE A 80 -2.17 -7.23 19.64
N VAL A 81 -3.08 -8.07 20.12
CA VAL A 81 -3.39 -8.18 21.55
C VAL A 81 -2.69 -9.40 22.14
N LEU A 82 -2.00 -9.23 23.25
CA LEU A 82 -1.37 -10.31 24.01
C LEU A 82 -2.39 -11.05 24.89
N ASP A 83 -2.02 -12.24 25.37
CA ASP A 83 -2.86 -13.06 26.26
C ASP A 83 -3.22 -12.34 27.57
N ASN A 84 -2.38 -11.40 28.02
CA ASN A 84 -2.66 -10.57 29.20
C ASN A 84 -3.58 -9.37 28.91
N GLY A 85 -4.07 -9.21 27.67
CA GLY A 85 -4.93 -8.11 27.22
C GLY A 85 -4.18 -6.83 26.79
N GLU A 86 -2.85 -6.78 26.93
CA GLU A 86 -2.07 -5.64 26.44
C GLU A 86 -2.03 -5.59 24.91
N THR A 87 -2.07 -4.38 24.35
CA THR A 87 -1.90 -4.16 22.91
C THR A 87 -0.44 -3.83 22.61
N LYS A 88 0.16 -4.56 21.68
CA LYS A 88 1.45 -4.22 21.07
C LYS A 88 1.23 -3.57 19.72
N LYS A 89 2.01 -2.52 19.44
CA LYS A 89 1.99 -1.78 18.18
C LYS A 89 3.40 -1.70 17.63
N GLN A 90 3.51 -1.76 16.31
CA GLN A 90 4.76 -1.58 15.58
C GLN A 90 4.46 -0.88 14.25
N SER A 91 5.34 0.03 13.83
CA SER A 91 5.28 0.65 12.52
C SER A 91 6.59 0.45 11.79
N PHE A 92 6.49 0.16 10.50
CA PHE A 92 7.59 0.11 9.55
C PHE A 92 7.46 1.34 8.67
N SER A 93 8.46 2.21 8.66
CA SER A 93 8.42 3.44 7.88
C SER A 93 9.80 3.82 7.37
N GLY A 94 9.86 4.58 6.28
CA GLY A 94 11.12 5.06 5.74
C GLY A 94 11.05 5.37 4.25
N GLU A 95 12.13 5.96 3.75
CA GLU A 95 12.27 6.34 2.34
C GLU A 95 12.58 5.14 1.43
N ASP A 96 13.27 4.12 1.95
CA ASP A 96 13.57 2.88 1.23
C ASP A 96 12.40 1.90 1.35
N GLU A 97 11.48 1.98 0.37
CA GLU A 97 10.31 1.11 0.31
C GLU A 97 10.69 -0.39 0.26
N LYS A 98 11.76 -0.73 -0.48
CA LYS A 98 12.19 -2.13 -0.60
C LYS A 98 12.63 -2.71 0.74
N LYS A 99 13.36 -1.94 1.54
CA LYS A 99 13.76 -2.33 2.90
C LYS A 99 12.53 -2.48 3.80
N LEU A 100 11.64 -1.50 3.80
CA LEU A 100 10.39 -1.52 4.54
C LEU A 100 9.56 -2.77 4.21
N LEU A 101 9.35 -3.05 2.92
CA LEU A 101 8.57 -4.20 2.47
C LEU A 101 9.21 -5.55 2.83
N LYS A 102 10.53 -5.66 2.86
CA LYS A 102 11.21 -6.88 3.34
C LYS A 102 10.97 -7.14 4.83
N GLU A 103 10.99 -6.09 5.64
CA GLU A 103 10.71 -6.19 7.08
C GLU A 103 9.24 -6.60 7.31
N VAL A 104 8.31 -5.98 6.58
CA VAL A 104 6.88 -6.34 6.60
C VAL A 104 6.67 -7.78 6.16
N ARG A 105 7.31 -8.23 5.08
CA ARG A 105 7.23 -9.61 4.60
C ARG A 105 7.65 -10.60 5.68
N THR A 106 8.78 -10.33 6.36
CA THR A 106 9.28 -11.17 7.45
C THR A 106 8.24 -11.27 8.59
N LEU A 107 7.59 -10.17 8.94
CA LEU A 107 6.53 -10.17 9.95
C LEU A 107 5.33 -11.01 9.48
N LEU A 108 4.85 -10.80 8.25
CA LEU A 108 3.69 -11.51 7.72
C LEU A 108 3.93 -13.02 7.65
N ASP A 109 5.09 -13.47 7.18
CA ASP A 109 5.47 -14.89 7.14
C ASP A 109 5.47 -15.49 8.56
N ARG A 110 5.98 -14.77 9.55
CA ARG A 110 5.94 -15.20 10.94
C ARG A 110 4.51 -15.31 11.47
N CYS A 111 3.66 -14.32 11.16
CA CYS A 111 2.26 -14.31 11.58
C CYS A 111 1.48 -15.46 10.93
N GLU A 112 1.71 -15.74 9.65
CA GLU A 112 1.12 -16.88 8.95
C GLU A 112 1.49 -18.21 9.62
N ASN A 113 2.78 -18.44 9.88
CA ASN A 113 3.27 -19.63 10.58
C ASN A 113 2.70 -19.80 12.00
N LEU A 114 2.34 -18.71 12.66
CA LEU A 114 1.73 -18.71 13.99
C LEU A 114 0.20 -18.74 13.95
N GLY A 115 -0.41 -18.81 12.74
CA GLY A 115 -1.86 -18.89 12.55
C GLY A 115 -2.61 -17.60 12.87
N PHE A 116 -2.01 -16.44 12.60
CA PHE A 116 -2.70 -15.15 12.72
C PHE A 116 -3.61 -14.90 11.53
N TYR A 117 -4.69 -14.18 11.79
CA TYR A 117 -5.59 -13.64 10.79
C TYR A 117 -5.37 -12.14 10.65
N LEU A 118 -5.44 -11.62 9.42
CA LEU A 118 -5.32 -10.18 9.16
C LEU A 118 -6.67 -9.48 9.31
N CYS A 119 -6.65 -8.31 9.93
CA CYS A 119 -7.82 -7.43 10.08
C CYS A 119 -7.40 -5.98 9.83
N GLY A 120 -8.25 -5.22 9.14
CA GLY A 120 -8.04 -3.80 8.86
C GLY A 120 -9.22 -3.20 8.14
N HIS A 121 -9.26 -1.87 8.05
CA HIS A 121 -10.28 -1.17 7.27
C HIS A 121 -10.02 -1.36 5.78
N ASN A 122 -11.02 -1.83 5.03
CA ASN A 122 -10.92 -2.09 3.58
C ASN A 122 -9.70 -2.93 3.14
N LEU A 123 -9.10 -3.67 4.06
CA LEU A 123 -7.85 -4.42 3.92
C LEU A 123 -7.83 -5.29 2.66
N LYS A 124 -8.92 -6.00 2.40
CA LYS A 124 -9.05 -6.93 1.27
C LYS A 124 -8.98 -6.24 -0.09
N ASN A 125 -9.52 -5.01 -0.19
CA ASN A 125 -9.64 -4.33 -1.47
C ASN A 125 -8.53 -3.29 -1.70
N PHE A 126 -7.80 -2.86 -0.66
CA PHE A 126 -6.75 -1.86 -0.77
C PHE A 126 -5.40 -2.36 -0.24
N ASP A 127 -5.26 -2.55 1.07
CA ASP A 127 -3.94 -2.81 1.69
C ASP A 127 -3.28 -4.08 1.18
N ILE A 128 -4.00 -5.20 1.15
CA ILE A 128 -3.44 -6.47 0.68
C ILE A 128 -3.04 -6.43 -0.79
N PRO A 129 -3.90 -5.99 -1.73
CA PRO A 129 -3.50 -5.84 -3.13
C PRO A 129 -2.34 -4.85 -3.32
N MET A 130 -2.31 -3.74 -2.58
CA MET A 130 -1.25 -2.75 -2.63
C MET A 130 0.08 -3.37 -2.16
N LEU A 131 0.12 -3.99 -0.99
CA LEU A 131 1.30 -4.67 -0.46
C LEU A 131 1.83 -5.74 -1.43
N ALA A 132 0.95 -6.63 -1.90
CA ALA A 132 1.33 -7.71 -2.80
C ALA A 132 1.95 -7.19 -4.11
N LYS A 133 1.30 -6.22 -4.76
CA LYS A 133 1.80 -5.65 -6.02
C LYS A 133 3.09 -4.85 -5.79
N ARG A 134 3.18 -4.05 -4.73
CA ARG A 134 4.40 -3.30 -4.43
C ARG A 134 5.57 -4.23 -4.08
N MET A 135 5.33 -5.36 -3.39
CA MET A 135 6.35 -6.38 -3.18
C MET A 135 6.86 -6.95 -4.51
N ILE A 136 5.96 -7.30 -5.45
CA ILE A 136 6.32 -7.80 -6.78
C ILE A 136 7.14 -6.76 -7.55
N ILE A 137 6.71 -5.49 -7.57
CA ILE A 137 7.41 -4.38 -8.25
C ILE A 137 8.81 -4.20 -7.67
N ASN A 138 8.99 -4.37 -6.36
CA ASN A 138 10.28 -4.29 -5.68
C ASN A 138 11.13 -5.59 -5.75
N GLY A 139 10.65 -6.63 -6.46
CA GLY A 139 11.34 -7.90 -6.62
C GLY A 139 11.38 -8.74 -5.34
N ILE A 140 10.40 -8.59 -4.46
CA ILE A 140 10.23 -9.37 -3.24
C ILE A 140 9.21 -10.48 -3.54
N ARG A 141 9.62 -11.74 -3.34
CA ARG A 141 8.82 -12.94 -3.58
C ARG A 141 8.39 -13.59 -2.28
#